data_f8f79b52e895d79fe26789530a4165f0
#
_entry.id   f8f79b52e895d79fe26789530a4165f0
#
_cell.length_a   1.000
_cell.length_b   1.000
_cell.length_c   1.000
_cell.angle_alpha   90.00
_cell.angle_beta   90.00
_cell.angle_gamma   90.00
#
_symmetry.space_group_name_H-M   'P 1'
#
loop_
_entity.id
_entity.type
_entity.pdbx_description
1 polymer ?
#
loop_
_entity_poly.entity_id
_entity_poly.type
_entity_poly.pdbx_seq_one_letter_code
_entity_poly.pdbx_strand_id
1 'polypeptide(L)'
;MQRRSFIRNTSLTLASLAFLNNKTLAQFLADPAWKIKMLNDTMGVFTEKGGTILFMIGKDGMVVVDSQFPEQSQHLIDELKQRSQQPFQLLINTHHHGDHTAGNISFKGLVPHVLAHENSKANQERVAKEKKTEDQQLYPDQTYATTWCQKMDKEEICMHYFGAAHTNGDSFVQFKKSNIVHTGDLIFNRRHPFIDRSAGANISSWIKVLDKAATIFNNKTIFVCGHAADGYDIVINKEDIAAFRNYLNQLLIFVDAQIKAGKTKEEILKATEIAGAPEWKGDGIDRPLTAAYEELTMK
;
A
#
# COMPACT_ATOMS: atom_id res chain seq x y z
N MET A 1 56.24 21.56 12.02
CA MET A 1 55.37 20.58 11.28
C MET A 1 56.14 20.04 10.09
N GLN A 2 56.48 18.77 10.13
CA GLN A 2 57.34 18.16 9.10
C GLN A 2 56.53 17.85 7.84
N ARG A 3 56.95 18.35 6.71
CA ARG A 3 56.34 18.12 5.36
C ARG A 3 56.11 16.64 5.03
N ARG A 4 56.88 15.72 5.63
CA ARG A 4 56.74 14.28 5.44
C ARG A 4 55.46 13.67 6.04
N SER A 5 54.92 14.22 7.13
CA SER A 5 53.68 13.74 7.75
C SER A 5 52.43 14.08 6.95
N PHE A 6 52.45 15.22 6.25
CA PHE A 6 51.30 15.65 5.43
C PHE A 6 51.14 14.76 4.20
N ILE A 7 52.28 14.44 3.52
CA ILE A 7 52.24 13.57 2.31
C ILE A 7 51.80 12.15 2.67
N ARG A 8 52.21 11.63 3.84
CA ARG A 8 51.84 10.27 4.29
C ARG A 8 50.37 10.13 4.64
N ASN A 9 49.74 11.18 5.21
CA ASN A 9 48.31 11.16 5.56
C ASN A 9 47.42 11.40 4.33
N THR A 10 47.87 12.23 3.37
CA THR A 10 47.12 12.44 2.10
C THR A 10 47.17 11.22 1.20
N SER A 11 48.28 10.48 1.20
CA SER A 11 48.41 9.24 0.39
C SER A 11 47.57 8.09 0.96
N LEU A 12 47.37 8.01 2.28
CA LEU A 12 46.51 6.99 2.92
C LEU A 12 45.02 7.26 2.66
N THR A 13 44.60 8.52 2.58
CA THR A 13 43.20 8.88 2.27
C THR A 13 42.87 8.66 0.79
N LEU A 14 43.82 8.88 -0.10
CA LEU A 14 43.65 8.59 -1.53
C LEU A 14 43.75 7.08 -1.86
N ALA A 15 44.52 6.31 -1.10
CA ALA A 15 44.62 4.87 -1.27
C ALA A 15 43.37 4.12 -0.81
N SER A 16 42.65 4.61 0.19
CA SER A 16 41.36 4.02 0.62
C SER A 16 40.23 4.23 -0.38
N LEU A 17 40.29 5.29 -1.20
CA LEU A 17 39.34 5.51 -2.30
C LEU A 17 39.66 4.69 -3.56
N ALA A 18 40.91 4.27 -3.76
CA ALA A 18 41.33 3.52 -4.95
C ALA A 18 40.97 2.01 -4.87
N PHE A 19 40.53 1.50 -3.72
CA PHE A 19 40.08 0.11 -3.56
C PHE A 19 38.57 -0.10 -3.71
N LEU A 20 37.78 0.96 -3.84
CA LEU A 20 36.39 0.85 -4.24
C LEU A 20 36.35 0.57 -5.75
N ASN A 21 35.88 -0.60 -6.15
CA ASN A 21 35.67 -0.86 -7.57
C ASN A 21 34.61 0.12 -8.11
N ASN A 22 34.63 0.41 -9.41
CA ASN A 22 33.70 1.39 -10.02
C ASN A 22 32.22 1.09 -9.77
N LYS A 23 31.85 -0.18 -9.56
CA LYS A 23 30.50 -0.60 -9.22
C LYS A 23 30.12 -0.17 -7.79
N THR A 24 31.04 -0.33 -6.82
CA THR A 24 30.81 0.06 -5.42
C THR A 24 30.72 1.57 -5.26
N LEU A 25 31.53 2.34 -5.99
CA LEU A 25 31.45 3.79 -5.99
C LEU A 25 30.17 4.31 -6.67
N ALA A 26 29.79 3.73 -7.81
CA ALA A 26 28.54 4.06 -8.49
C ALA A 26 27.32 3.71 -7.63
N GLN A 27 27.35 2.61 -6.89
CA GLN A 27 26.30 2.20 -5.98
C GLN A 27 26.20 3.12 -4.74
N PHE A 28 27.33 3.65 -4.28
CA PHE A 28 27.39 4.62 -3.16
C PHE A 28 26.93 6.03 -3.56
N LEU A 29 27.00 6.36 -4.85
CA LEU A 29 26.57 7.65 -5.41
C LEU A 29 25.18 7.62 -6.06
N ALA A 30 24.59 6.42 -6.22
CA ALA A 30 23.22 6.30 -6.73
C ALA A 30 22.22 6.75 -5.67
N ASP A 31 21.24 7.53 -6.09
CA ASP A 31 20.08 7.81 -5.24
C ASP A 31 19.42 6.48 -4.84
N PRO A 32 18.91 6.37 -3.60
CA PRO A 32 18.21 5.16 -3.17
C PRO A 32 17.00 4.89 -4.08
N ALA A 33 16.73 3.61 -4.32
CA ALA A 33 15.58 3.19 -5.13
C ALA A 33 14.25 3.60 -4.49
N TRP A 34 14.23 3.83 -3.15
CA TRP A 34 13.05 4.23 -2.39
C TRP A 34 12.95 5.75 -2.23
N LYS A 35 11.72 6.19 -1.96
CA LYS A 35 11.42 7.59 -1.65
C LYS A 35 10.68 7.67 -0.33
N ILE A 36 11.03 8.66 0.49
CA ILE A 36 10.30 9.03 1.70
C ILE A 36 9.72 10.43 1.51
N LYS A 37 8.40 10.56 1.70
CA LYS A 37 7.70 11.85 1.72
C LYS A 37 7.06 12.02 3.10
N MET A 38 7.55 13.02 3.88
CA MET A 38 6.94 13.35 5.16
C MET A 38 5.60 14.05 4.92
N LEU A 39 4.58 13.65 5.67
CA LEU A 39 3.24 14.25 5.67
C LEU A 39 3.09 15.29 6.78
N ASN A 40 3.79 15.09 7.90
CA ASN A 40 3.95 16.01 9.01
C ASN A 40 5.24 15.65 9.78
N ASP A 41 5.46 16.23 10.96
CA ASP A 41 6.69 16.03 11.75
C ASP A 41 6.93 14.59 12.21
N THR A 42 5.89 13.77 12.29
CA THR A 42 5.94 12.40 12.84
C THR A 42 5.53 11.31 11.86
N MET A 43 4.89 11.66 10.76
CA MET A 43 4.33 10.68 9.82
C MET A 43 4.86 10.90 8.41
N GLY A 44 5.13 9.82 7.72
CA GLY A 44 5.57 9.85 6.33
C GLY A 44 5.12 8.60 5.57
N VAL A 45 5.30 8.66 4.27
CA VAL A 45 5.09 7.54 3.36
C VAL A 45 6.40 7.10 2.75
N PHE A 46 6.52 5.80 2.56
CA PHE A 46 7.65 5.14 1.90
C PHE A 46 7.15 4.44 0.65
N THR A 47 7.84 4.65 -0.45
CA THR A 47 7.53 4.02 -1.74
C THR A 47 8.80 3.48 -2.38
N GLU A 48 8.75 2.25 -2.85
CA GLU A 48 9.81 1.61 -3.63
C GLU A 48 9.19 0.62 -4.61
N LYS A 49 8.86 -0.59 -4.16
CA LYS A 49 8.26 -1.66 -4.97
C LYS A 49 7.06 -2.25 -4.24
N GLY A 50 5.92 -2.32 -4.92
CA GLY A 50 4.66 -2.78 -4.30
C GLY A 50 3.77 -1.63 -3.85
N GLY A 51 2.94 -1.88 -2.84
CA GLY A 51 2.02 -0.89 -2.30
C GLY A 51 2.72 0.17 -1.44
N THR A 52 2.05 1.29 -1.22
CA THR A 52 2.57 2.37 -0.38
C THR A 52 2.61 1.95 1.09
N ILE A 53 3.70 2.27 1.79
CA ILE A 53 3.78 2.13 3.26
C ILE A 53 3.57 3.49 3.91
N LEU A 54 2.72 3.56 4.94
CA LEU A 54 2.63 4.70 5.85
C LEU A 54 3.35 4.36 7.16
N PHE A 55 4.11 5.30 7.73
CA PHE A 55 4.73 5.13 9.04
C PHE A 55 4.49 6.31 9.95
N MET A 56 4.52 6.05 11.25
CA MET A 56 4.49 7.05 12.31
C MET A 56 5.67 6.82 13.26
N ILE A 57 6.39 7.91 13.61
CA ILE A 57 7.45 7.94 14.63
C ILE A 57 6.89 8.73 15.83
N GLY A 58 6.35 8.01 16.80
CA GLY A 58 5.83 8.58 18.04
C GLY A 58 6.85 8.51 19.19
N LYS A 59 6.53 9.14 20.33
CA LYS A 59 7.35 9.08 21.56
C LYS A 59 7.30 7.69 22.20
N ASP A 60 6.17 7.00 22.07
CA ASP A 60 5.95 5.68 22.66
C ASP A 60 6.40 4.54 21.73
N GLY A 61 6.82 4.86 20.48
CA GLY A 61 7.28 3.90 19.51
C GLY A 61 6.86 4.22 18.08
N MET A 62 7.22 3.33 17.17
CA MET A 62 6.94 3.45 15.74
C MET A 62 5.79 2.52 15.33
N VAL A 63 4.94 3.01 14.43
CA VAL A 63 3.87 2.25 13.78
C VAL A 63 4.11 2.21 12.29
N VAL A 64 3.89 1.05 11.67
CA VAL A 64 4.02 0.86 10.22
C VAL A 64 2.72 0.28 9.68
N VAL A 65 2.24 0.80 8.57
CA VAL A 65 1.07 0.30 7.84
C VAL A 65 1.52 -0.22 6.50
N ASP A 66 1.33 -1.52 6.30
CA ASP A 66 1.85 -2.35 5.21
C ASP A 66 3.38 -2.49 5.22
N SER A 67 3.91 -3.41 4.41
CA SER A 67 5.31 -3.78 4.50
C SER A 67 5.97 -4.07 3.14
N GLN A 68 5.25 -3.97 2.02
CA GLN A 68 5.77 -4.32 0.70
C GLN A 68 6.37 -5.74 0.66
N PHE A 69 7.61 -5.86 0.22
CA PHE A 69 8.38 -7.11 0.17
C PHE A 69 9.54 -7.08 1.18
N PRO A 70 10.20 -8.22 1.48
CA PRO A 70 11.23 -8.29 2.52
C PRO A 70 12.39 -7.31 2.34
N GLU A 71 12.90 -7.13 1.11
CA GLU A 71 13.97 -6.19 0.80
C GLU A 71 13.55 -4.74 1.07
N GLN A 72 12.36 -4.34 0.61
CA GLN A 72 11.82 -3.01 0.78
C GLN A 72 11.51 -2.70 2.26
N SER A 73 10.98 -3.69 2.97
CA SER A 73 10.82 -3.58 4.42
C SER A 73 12.14 -3.36 5.15
N GLN A 74 13.21 -4.02 4.73
CA GLN A 74 14.52 -3.83 5.34
C GLN A 74 15.03 -2.41 5.11
N HIS A 75 14.88 -1.85 3.90
CA HIS A 75 15.23 -0.45 3.62
C HIS A 75 14.45 0.52 4.51
N LEU A 76 13.14 0.32 4.65
CA LEU A 76 12.32 1.13 5.56
C LEU A 76 12.77 1.00 7.02
N ILE A 77 13.01 -0.22 7.51
CA ILE A 77 13.45 -0.47 8.89
C ILE A 77 14.76 0.27 9.17
N ASP A 78 15.72 0.21 8.26
CA ASP A 78 17.02 0.87 8.39
C ASP A 78 16.86 2.40 8.40
N GLU A 79 16.02 2.95 7.51
CA GLU A 79 15.68 4.38 7.48
C GLU A 79 15.01 4.84 8.79
N LEU A 80 14.06 4.09 9.31
CA LEU A 80 13.35 4.46 10.54
C LEU A 80 14.26 4.36 11.77
N LYS A 81 15.16 3.37 11.85
CA LYS A 81 16.17 3.25 12.92
C LYS A 81 17.20 4.36 12.90
N GLN A 82 17.52 4.93 11.73
CA GLN A 82 18.37 6.12 11.64
C GLN A 82 17.67 7.38 12.16
N ARG A 83 16.33 7.47 12.01
CA ARG A 83 15.52 8.62 12.41
C ARG A 83 15.09 8.59 13.87
N SER A 84 15.00 7.39 14.48
CA SER A 84 14.49 7.22 15.84
C SER A 84 15.10 6.00 16.52
N GLN A 85 15.34 6.14 17.84
CA GLN A 85 15.73 5.03 18.72
C GLN A 85 14.52 4.34 19.37
N GLN A 86 13.31 4.79 19.08
CA GLN A 86 12.08 4.19 19.60
C GLN A 86 11.85 2.80 19.00
N PRO A 87 11.28 1.86 19.78
CA PRO A 87 10.96 0.53 19.28
C PRO A 87 9.79 0.57 18.27
N PHE A 88 9.72 -0.40 17.39
CA PHE A 88 8.49 -0.69 16.64
C PHE A 88 7.43 -1.26 17.60
N GLN A 89 6.21 -0.73 17.57
CA GLN A 89 5.12 -1.13 18.45
C GLN A 89 4.01 -1.89 17.74
N LEU A 90 3.78 -1.56 16.47
CA LEU A 90 2.67 -2.15 15.74
C LEU A 90 2.96 -2.16 14.25
N LEU A 91 2.74 -3.29 13.62
CA LEU A 91 2.61 -3.43 12.17
C LEU A 91 1.15 -3.68 11.84
N ILE A 92 0.61 -2.94 10.88
CA ILE A 92 -0.79 -3.02 10.45
C ILE A 92 -0.81 -3.45 8.99
N ASN A 93 -1.66 -4.42 8.63
CA ASN A 93 -1.91 -4.73 7.23
C ASN A 93 -3.28 -4.22 6.80
N THR A 94 -3.33 -3.47 5.69
CA THR A 94 -4.57 -2.98 5.10
C THR A 94 -5.40 -4.11 4.49
N HIS A 95 -4.74 -5.06 3.84
CA HIS A 95 -5.33 -6.28 3.25
C HIS A 95 -4.25 -7.37 3.08
N HIS A 96 -4.53 -8.45 2.36
CA HIS A 96 -3.68 -9.66 2.35
C HIS A 96 -2.68 -9.77 1.21
N HIS A 97 -2.69 -8.89 0.21
CA HIS A 97 -1.83 -9.06 -0.97
C HIS A 97 -0.34 -8.96 -0.65
N GLY A 98 0.46 -9.72 -1.39
CA GLY A 98 1.89 -9.89 -1.09
C GLY A 98 2.71 -8.61 -1.20
N ASP A 99 2.33 -7.69 -2.06
CA ASP A 99 2.97 -6.37 -2.18
C ASP A 99 2.60 -5.39 -1.05
N HIS A 100 1.80 -5.84 -0.09
CA HIS A 100 1.47 -5.16 1.17
C HIS A 100 1.93 -5.92 2.41
N THR A 101 2.10 -7.26 2.32
CA THR A 101 2.29 -8.11 3.50
C THR A 101 3.51 -9.03 3.44
N ALA A 102 4.11 -9.27 2.27
CA ALA A 102 5.25 -10.18 2.16
C ALA A 102 6.46 -9.71 2.98
N GLY A 103 6.61 -8.40 3.18
CA GLY A 103 7.64 -7.81 4.02
C GLY A 103 7.39 -7.93 5.53
N ASN A 104 6.23 -8.42 5.98
CA ASN A 104 5.95 -8.62 7.41
C ASN A 104 7.06 -9.44 8.09
N ILE A 105 7.60 -10.44 7.40
CA ILE A 105 8.65 -11.32 7.93
C ILE A 105 9.90 -10.55 8.40
N SER A 106 10.23 -9.39 7.78
CA SER A 106 11.34 -8.55 8.18
C SER A 106 11.12 -7.86 9.54
N PHE A 107 9.87 -7.79 10.00
CA PHE A 107 9.50 -7.25 11.31
C PHE A 107 9.48 -8.31 12.42
N LYS A 108 9.78 -9.58 12.12
CA LYS A 108 9.81 -10.66 13.11
C LYS A 108 10.82 -10.37 14.20
N GLY A 109 10.33 -10.32 15.47
CA GLY A 109 11.14 -9.95 16.63
C GLY A 109 11.39 -8.45 16.78
N LEU A 110 10.91 -7.61 15.86
CA LEU A 110 10.99 -6.14 15.98
C LEU A 110 9.66 -5.54 16.49
N VAL A 111 8.52 -6.08 16.06
CA VAL A 111 7.19 -5.65 16.52
C VAL A 111 6.61 -6.65 17.51
N PRO A 112 5.93 -6.21 18.56
CA PRO A 112 5.19 -7.11 19.45
C PRO A 112 3.95 -7.68 18.80
N HIS A 113 3.28 -6.94 17.88
CA HIS A 113 2.02 -7.33 17.26
C HIS A 113 1.94 -6.95 15.79
N VAL A 114 1.25 -7.80 15.03
CA VAL A 114 0.78 -7.53 13.65
C VAL A 114 -0.75 -7.56 13.67
N LEU A 115 -1.38 -6.47 13.23
CA LEU A 115 -2.84 -6.28 13.24
C LEU A 115 -3.40 -6.29 11.82
N ALA A 116 -4.50 -7.01 11.61
CA ALA A 116 -5.26 -6.97 10.35
C ALA A 116 -6.75 -7.28 10.58
N HIS A 117 -7.58 -7.08 9.56
CA HIS A 117 -8.94 -7.63 9.54
C HIS A 117 -8.88 -9.16 9.52
N GLU A 118 -9.83 -9.85 10.19
CA GLU A 118 -9.85 -11.31 10.27
C GLU A 118 -9.84 -11.99 8.89
N ASN A 119 -10.57 -11.46 7.91
CA ASN A 119 -10.56 -11.99 6.54
C ASN A 119 -9.21 -11.75 5.84
N SER A 120 -8.51 -10.65 6.13
CA SER A 120 -7.16 -10.42 5.61
C SER A 120 -6.20 -11.49 6.10
N LYS A 121 -6.22 -11.81 7.40
CA LYS A 121 -5.43 -12.91 7.96
C LYS A 121 -5.78 -14.25 7.30
N ALA A 122 -7.06 -14.60 7.22
CA ALA A 122 -7.50 -15.85 6.61
C ALA A 122 -7.04 -15.98 5.15
N ASN A 123 -7.09 -14.89 4.39
CA ASN A 123 -6.59 -14.87 3.01
C ASN A 123 -5.05 -14.99 2.93
N GLN A 124 -4.29 -14.34 3.84
CA GLN A 124 -2.84 -14.54 3.93
C GLN A 124 -2.49 -16.02 4.15
N GLU A 125 -3.15 -16.67 5.13
CA GLU A 125 -2.94 -18.08 5.43
C GLU A 125 -3.32 -18.99 4.26
N ARG A 126 -4.47 -18.73 3.61
CA ARG A 126 -4.91 -19.48 2.42
C ARG A 126 -3.92 -19.38 1.27
N VAL A 127 -3.52 -18.16 0.90
CA VAL A 127 -2.61 -17.91 -0.23
C VAL A 127 -1.22 -18.49 0.05
N ALA A 128 -0.71 -18.37 1.27
CA ALA A 128 0.58 -18.94 1.64
C ALA A 128 0.56 -20.49 1.54
N LYS A 129 -0.51 -21.13 2.00
CA LYS A 129 -0.71 -22.58 1.89
C LYS A 129 -0.78 -23.03 0.43
N GLU A 130 -1.53 -22.31 -0.42
CA GLU A 130 -1.63 -22.59 -1.86
C GLU A 130 -0.28 -22.49 -2.56
N LYS A 131 0.55 -21.51 -2.16
CA LYS A 131 1.89 -21.26 -2.72
C LYS A 131 3.01 -22.03 -2.03
N LYS A 132 2.72 -22.72 -0.90
CA LYS A 132 3.70 -23.43 -0.05
C LYS A 132 4.81 -22.49 0.44
N THR A 133 4.41 -21.34 0.99
CA THR A 133 5.29 -20.28 1.49
C THR A 133 4.98 -19.90 2.94
N GLU A 134 4.39 -20.81 3.73
CA GLU A 134 3.98 -20.57 5.12
C GLU A 134 5.16 -20.20 6.01
N ASP A 135 6.32 -20.76 5.76
CA ASP A 135 7.57 -20.49 6.48
C ASP A 135 8.16 -19.10 6.21
N GLN A 136 7.71 -18.43 5.16
CA GLN A 136 8.11 -17.09 4.77
C GLN A 136 7.19 -16.00 5.31
N GLN A 137 6.21 -16.34 6.14
CA GLN A 137 5.19 -15.42 6.61
C GLN A 137 5.41 -14.98 8.07
N LEU A 138 4.99 -13.76 8.37
CA LEU A 138 4.65 -13.30 9.71
C LEU A 138 3.19 -12.86 9.68
N TYR A 139 2.31 -13.77 10.13
CA TYR A 139 0.87 -13.52 10.11
C TYR A 139 0.42 -12.56 11.21
N PRO A 140 -0.71 -11.85 11.01
CA PRO A 140 -1.36 -11.10 12.06
C PRO A 140 -1.67 -11.99 13.27
N ASP A 141 -1.21 -11.56 14.46
CA ASP A 141 -1.53 -12.17 15.75
C ASP A 141 -2.70 -11.48 16.44
N GLN A 142 -3.04 -10.25 16.02
CA GLN A 142 -4.23 -9.52 16.41
C GLN A 142 -5.16 -9.32 15.22
N THR A 143 -6.46 -9.54 15.43
CA THR A 143 -7.48 -9.36 14.40
C THR A 143 -8.70 -8.61 14.93
N TYR A 144 -9.48 -8.04 14.01
CA TYR A 144 -10.75 -7.39 14.30
C TYR A 144 -11.76 -7.66 13.16
N ALA A 145 -13.06 -7.52 13.43
CA ALA A 145 -14.12 -7.80 12.47
C ALA A 145 -14.76 -6.54 11.87
N THR A 146 -14.91 -5.45 12.63
CA THR A 146 -15.58 -4.22 12.15
C THR A 146 -14.80 -2.96 12.40
N THR A 147 -14.38 -2.75 13.63
CA THR A 147 -13.59 -1.58 14.05
C THR A 147 -12.69 -1.95 15.20
N TRP A 148 -11.49 -1.42 15.19
CA TRP A 148 -10.52 -1.50 16.28
C TRP A 148 -9.88 -0.14 16.46
N CYS A 149 -9.61 0.30 17.69
CA CYS A 149 -8.91 1.54 17.96
C CYS A 149 -7.94 1.37 19.12
N GLN A 150 -6.79 2.04 19.03
CA GLN A 150 -5.79 2.13 20.10
C GLN A 150 -5.19 3.53 20.16
N LYS A 151 -4.99 4.02 21.39
CA LYS A 151 -4.21 5.24 21.62
C LYS A 151 -2.73 4.91 21.66
N MET A 152 -1.93 5.71 20.98
CA MET A 152 -0.49 5.63 20.98
C MET A 152 0.09 7.05 20.94
N ASP A 153 0.84 7.44 21.97
CA ASP A 153 1.30 8.82 22.15
C ASP A 153 0.11 9.81 22.13
N LYS A 154 0.15 10.76 21.25
CA LYS A 154 -0.91 11.75 21.06
C LYS A 154 -1.93 11.35 19.99
N GLU A 155 -1.73 10.22 19.34
CA GLU A 155 -2.58 9.74 18.25
C GLU A 155 -3.62 8.73 18.75
N GLU A 156 -4.74 8.63 18.06
CA GLU A 156 -5.66 7.51 18.14
C GLU A 156 -5.74 6.86 16.77
N ILE A 157 -5.24 5.62 16.68
CA ILE A 157 -5.20 4.84 15.44
C ILE A 157 -6.44 3.97 15.43
N CYS A 158 -7.26 4.09 14.38
CA CYS A 158 -8.45 3.28 14.20
C CYS A 158 -8.43 2.53 12.86
N MET A 159 -8.80 1.25 12.93
CA MET A 159 -9.07 0.42 11.77
C MET A 159 -10.57 0.39 11.50
N HIS A 160 -10.96 0.52 10.24
CA HIS A 160 -12.37 0.46 9.83
C HIS A 160 -12.55 -0.52 8.68
N TYR A 161 -13.43 -1.49 8.86
CA TYR A 161 -13.95 -2.35 7.81
C TYR A 161 -15.38 -1.93 7.45
N PHE A 162 -15.62 -1.60 6.19
CA PHE A 162 -16.94 -1.14 5.74
C PHE A 162 -17.66 -2.12 4.82
N GLY A 163 -17.03 -3.26 4.51
CA GLY A 163 -17.56 -4.30 3.64
C GLY A 163 -16.52 -4.78 2.63
N ALA A 164 -16.86 -5.83 1.88
CA ALA A 164 -16.01 -6.34 0.81
C ALA A 164 -15.87 -5.30 -0.31
N ALA A 165 -14.65 -5.15 -0.82
CA ALA A 165 -14.30 -4.15 -1.83
C ALA A 165 -13.28 -4.71 -2.83
N HIS A 166 -11.99 -4.34 -2.75
CA HIS A 166 -10.87 -4.88 -3.50
C HIS A 166 -10.62 -6.35 -3.15
N THR A 167 -10.84 -6.69 -1.88
CA THR A 167 -10.94 -8.02 -1.29
C THR A 167 -12.12 -8.06 -0.32
N ASN A 168 -12.28 -9.14 0.44
CA ASN A 168 -13.24 -9.19 1.55
C ASN A 168 -12.63 -8.78 2.90
N GLY A 169 -11.40 -8.28 2.94
CA GLY A 169 -10.66 -7.97 4.17
C GLY A 169 -9.95 -6.63 4.17
N ASP A 170 -10.40 -5.67 3.34
CA ASP A 170 -9.76 -4.36 3.19
C ASP A 170 -10.09 -3.42 4.35
N SER A 171 -9.10 -2.66 4.79
CA SER A 171 -9.21 -1.75 5.95
C SER A 171 -8.77 -0.34 5.61
N PHE A 172 -9.55 0.65 6.08
CA PHE A 172 -9.04 2.01 6.24
C PHE A 172 -8.30 2.10 7.57
N VAL A 173 -7.09 2.64 7.56
CA VAL A 173 -6.28 2.89 8.76
C VAL A 173 -6.25 4.38 9.03
N GLN A 174 -7.00 4.83 10.04
CA GLN A 174 -7.19 6.23 10.39
C GLN A 174 -6.29 6.64 11.55
N PHE A 175 -5.51 7.69 11.36
CA PHE A 175 -4.82 8.46 12.40
C PHE A 175 -5.64 9.71 12.69
N LYS A 176 -6.48 9.65 13.73
CA LYS A 176 -7.56 10.62 13.96
C LYS A 176 -7.07 12.03 14.19
N LYS A 177 -6.03 12.22 15.04
CA LYS A 177 -5.53 13.55 15.39
C LYS A 177 -4.81 14.20 14.20
N SER A 178 -4.01 13.44 13.49
CA SER A 178 -3.32 13.90 12.27
C SER A 178 -4.27 14.04 11.09
N ASN A 179 -5.48 13.49 11.19
CA ASN A 179 -6.48 13.43 10.13
C ASN A 179 -5.94 12.83 8.82
N ILE A 180 -5.16 11.74 8.97
CA ILE A 180 -4.56 10.97 7.87
C ILE A 180 -5.20 9.59 7.84
N VAL A 181 -5.53 9.11 6.64
CA VAL A 181 -6.11 7.77 6.41
C VAL A 181 -5.33 7.04 5.35
N HIS A 182 -4.74 5.89 5.69
CA HIS A 182 -4.21 4.96 4.69
C HIS A 182 -5.35 4.07 4.19
N THR A 183 -5.53 4.00 2.88
CA THR A 183 -6.64 3.27 2.27
C THR A 183 -6.23 1.89 1.76
N GLY A 184 -4.91 1.59 1.73
CA GLY A 184 -4.45 0.44 0.96
C GLY A 184 -5.02 0.47 -0.46
N ASP A 185 -5.41 -0.66 -0.95
CA ASP A 185 -5.95 -0.85 -2.30
C ASP A 185 -7.47 -0.60 -2.41
N LEU A 186 -8.08 -0.01 -1.36
CA LEU A 186 -9.42 0.58 -1.50
C LEU A 186 -9.44 1.73 -2.50
N ILE A 187 -8.27 2.32 -2.82
CA ILE A 187 -8.12 3.36 -3.85
C ILE A 187 -6.91 3.07 -4.73
N PHE A 188 -7.15 3.09 -6.06
CA PHE A 188 -6.14 3.12 -7.12
C PHE A 188 -6.22 4.49 -7.81
N ASN A 189 -5.22 5.36 -7.57
CA ASN A 189 -5.27 6.71 -8.13
C ASN A 189 -4.94 6.69 -9.63
N ARG A 190 -5.95 6.79 -10.48
CA ARG A 190 -5.91 6.76 -11.97
C ARG A 190 -5.21 5.52 -12.55
N ARG A 191 -5.02 4.47 -11.75
CA ARG A 191 -4.50 3.17 -12.16
C ARG A 191 -5.66 2.17 -12.21
N HIS A 192 -5.70 1.30 -13.24
CA HIS A 192 -6.67 0.22 -13.31
C HIS A 192 -6.50 -0.72 -12.10
N PRO A 193 -7.54 -0.97 -11.29
CA PRO A 193 -7.43 -1.79 -10.10
C PRO A 193 -7.30 -3.27 -10.44
N PHE A 194 -6.56 -4.00 -9.61
CA PHE A 194 -6.76 -5.43 -9.46
C PHE A 194 -8.02 -5.65 -8.60
N ILE A 195 -8.91 -6.54 -9.01
CA ILE A 195 -10.16 -6.86 -8.31
C ILE A 195 -10.13 -8.35 -7.98
N ASP A 196 -9.80 -8.69 -6.74
CA ASP A 196 -9.56 -10.09 -6.36
C ASP A 196 -10.86 -10.84 -6.05
N ARG A 197 -11.51 -11.33 -7.11
CA ARG A 197 -12.71 -12.15 -6.99
C ARG A 197 -12.48 -13.43 -6.17
N SER A 198 -11.26 -13.97 -6.20
CA SER A 198 -10.90 -15.18 -5.45
C SER A 198 -10.84 -14.94 -3.93
N ALA A 199 -10.60 -13.70 -3.54
CA ALA A 199 -10.65 -13.24 -2.16
C ALA A 199 -11.93 -12.44 -1.83
N GLY A 200 -13.02 -12.69 -2.57
CA GLY A 200 -14.33 -12.14 -2.27
C GLY A 200 -14.53 -10.67 -2.63
N ALA A 201 -13.75 -10.12 -3.57
CA ALA A 201 -13.97 -8.78 -4.09
C ALA A 201 -15.37 -8.62 -4.67
N ASN A 202 -15.96 -7.43 -4.47
CA ASN A 202 -17.28 -7.09 -5.01
C ASN A 202 -17.34 -5.59 -5.36
N ILE A 203 -17.48 -5.28 -6.65
CA ILE A 203 -17.43 -3.90 -7.17
C ILE A 203 -18.62 -3.08 -6.67
N SER A 204 -19.82 -3.66 -6.68
CA SER A 204 -21.04 -3.01 -6.21
C SER A 204 -20.99 -2.69 -4.71
N SER A 205 -20.38 -3.57 -3.92
CA SER A 205 -20.11 -3.33 -2.50
C SER A 205 -19.00 -2.29 -2.31
N TRP A 206 -17.95 -2.33 -3.13
CA TRP A 206 -16.84 -1.37 -3.07
C TRP A 206 -17.31 0.08 -3.27
N ILE A 207 -18.24 0.31 -4.21
CA ILE A 207 -18.88 1.62 -4.39
C ILE A 207 -19.53 2.07 -3.08
N LYS A 208 -20.29 1.21 -2.38
CA LYS A 208 -20.92 1.53 -1.09
C LYS A 208 -19.90 1.76 0.03
N VAL A 209 -18.79 1.01 0.03
CA VAL A 209 -17.66 1.20 0.96
C VAL A 209 -17.08 2.60 0.81
N LEU A 210 -16.87 3.07 -0.42
CA LEU A 210 -16.35 4.41 -0.70
C LEU A 210 -17.38 5.51 -0.39
N ASP A 211 -18.67 5.28 -0.66
CA ASP A 211 -19.75 6.20 -0.26
C ASP A 211 -19.78 6.36 1.28
N LYS A 212 -19.64 5.27 2.03
CA LYS A 212 -19.54 5.30 3.49
C LYS A 212 -18.29 6.03 3.98
N ALA A 213 -17.14 5.76 3.38
CA ALA A 213 -15.88 6.46 3.70
C ALA A 213 -16.03 7.98 3.49
N ALA A 214 -16.69 8.40 2.40
CA ALA A 214 -16.95 9.80 2.11
C ALA A 214 -17.86 10.51 3.15
N THR A 215 -18.68 9.77 3.90
CA THR A 215 -19.49 10.34 5.00
C THR A 215 -18.75 10.42 6.33
N ILE A 216 -17.81 9.49 6.57
CA ILE A 216 -17.08 9.39 7.84
C ILE A 216 -15.87 10.32 7.86
N PHE A 217 -15.09 10.34 6.78
CA PHE A 217 -13.89 11.17 6.70
C PHE A 217 -14.25 12.58 6.15
N ASN A 218 -13.70 13.60 6.79
CA ASN A 218 -14.00 14.98 6.44
C ASN A 218 -13.20 15.48 5.23
N ASN A 219 -13.55 16.66 4.69
CA ASN A 219 -12.92 17.21 3.48
C ASN A 219 -11.45 17.66 3.66
N LYS A 220 -10.94 17.69 4.91
CA LYS A 220 -9.54 18.02 5.21
C LYS A 220 -8.70 16.76 5.44
N THR A 221 -9.29 15.57 5.36
CA THR A 221 -8.57 14.31 5.54
C THR A 221 -7.57 14.14 4.40
N ILE A 222 -6.34 13.86 4.76
CA ILE A 222 -5.29 13.44 3.83
C ILE A 222 -5.40 11.92 3.69
N PHE A 223 -5.54 11.45 2.46
CA PHE A 223 -5.58 10.02 2.20
C PHE A 223 -4.26 9.57 1.56
N VAL A 224 -3.87 8.34 1.87
CA VAL A 224 -2.73 7.65 1.25
C VAL A 224 -3.28 6.41 0.58
N CYS A 225 -3.15 6.28 -0.73
CA CYS A 225 -3.59 5.10 -1.47
C CYS A 225 -2.45 4.09 -1.66
N GLY A 226 -2.82 2.82 -1.92
CA GLY A 226 -1.85 1.76 -2.16
C GLY A 226 -1.06 1.98 -3.44
N HIS A 227 -1.73 2.39 -4.53
CA HIS A 227 -1.14 2.55 -5.85
C HIS A 227 -1.66 3.79 -6.58
N ALA A 228 -0.79 4.39 -7.39
CA ALA A 228 -1.13 5.44 -8.35
C ALA A 228 -0.58 5.10 -9.74
N ALA A 229 -1.16 5.67 -10.78
CA ALA A 229 -0.59 5.66 -12.12
C ALA A 229 0.57 6.66 -12.22
N ASP A 230 1.43 6.49 -13.22
CA ASP A 230 2.52 7.42 -13.49
C ASP A 230 2.00 8.85 -13.67
N GLY A 231 2.65 9.81 -13.01
CA GLY A 231 2.26 11.21 -13.01
C GLY A 231 1.18 11.58 -11.97
N TYR A 232 0.66 10.62 -11.20
CA TYR A 232 -0.27 10.87 -10.10
C TYR A 232 0.36 10.57 -8.74
N ASP A 233 -0.04 11.32 -7.70
CA ASP A 233 0.47 11.15 -6.33
C ASP A 233 -0.26 10.02 -5.60
N ILE A 234 0.45 9.38 -4.67
CA ILE A 234 -0.12 8.42 -3.70
C ILE A 234 -0.77 9.13 -2.51
N VAL A 235 -0.47 10.40 -2.29
CA VAL A 235 -1.14 11.26 -1.30
C VAL A 235 -2.25 12.00 -2.01
N ILE A 236 -3.48 11.71 -1.64
CA ILE A 236 -4.69 12.06 -2.35
C ILE A 236 -5.71 12.75 -1.43
N ASN A 237 -6.77 13.24 -2.00
CA ASN A 237 -7.85 13.92 -1.29
C ASN A 237 -9.22 13.23 -1.51
N LYS A 238 -10.28 13.84 -0.99
CA LYS A 238 -11.63 13.28 -1.08
C LYS A 238 -12.19 13.28 -2.51
N GLU A 239 -11.77 14.22 -3.35
CA GLU A 239 -12.15 14.31 -4.75
C GLU A 239 -11.60 13.11 -5.54
N ASP A 240 -10.40 12.64 -5.21
CA ASP A 240 -9.80 11.44 -5.82
C ASP A 240 -10.55 10.17 -5.42
N ILE A 241 -11.05 10.08 -4.17
CA ILE A 241 -11.94 9.00 -3.75
C ILE A 241 -13.23 9.00 -4.56
N ALA A 242 -13.85 10.18 -4.73
CA ALA A 242 -15.06 10.33 -5.53
C ALA A 242 -14.82 9.98 -7.01
N ALA A 243 -13.66 10.36 -7.56
CA ALA A 243 -13.27 10.01 -8.92
C ALA A 243 -13.11 8.49 -9.10
N PHE A 244 -12.43 7.81 -8.15
CA PHE A 244 -12.28 6.35 -8.21
C PHE A 244 -13.62 5.62 -8.00
N ARG A 245 -14.44 6.10 -7.08
CA ARG A 245 -15.81 5.61 -6.89
C ARG A 245 -16.62 5.73 -8.20
N ASN A 246 -16.51 6.85 -8.90
CA ASN A 246 -17.15 7.03 -10.20
C ASN A 246 -16.60 6.07 -11.25
N TYR A 247 -15.27 5.86 -11.29
CA TYR A 247 -14.65 4.87 -12.17
C TYR A 247 -15.28 3.48 -11.99
N LEU A 248 -15.42 2.99 -10.75
CA LEU A 248 -16.04 1.69 -10.47
C LEU A 248 -17.50 1.63 -10.95
N ASN A 249 -18.25 2.71 -10.78
CA ASN A 249 -19.62 2.80 -11.27
C ASN A 249 -19.68 2.77 -12.80
N GLN A 250 -18.82 3.53 -13.49
CA GLN A 250 -18.75 3.54 -14.96
C GLN A 250 -18.28 2.21 -15.52
N LEU A 251 -17.39 1.50 -14.82
CA LEU A 251 -16.96 0.16 -15.17
C LEU A 251 -18.15 -0.80 -15.22
N LEU A 252 -19.00 -0.82 -14.19
CA LEU A 252 -20.20 -1.67 -14.17
C LEU A 252 -21.20 -1.27 -15.25
N ILE A 253 -21.48 0.03 -15.42
CA ILE A 253 -22.39 0.54 -16.46
C ILE A 253 -21.89 0.16 -17.84
N PHE A 254 -20.60 0.34 -18.10
CA PHE A 254 -19.99 0.02 -19.39
C PHE A 254 -20.14 -1.49 -19.73
N VAL A 255 -19.74 -2.37 -18.80
CA VAL A 255 -19.78 -3.81 -19.03
C VAL A 255 -21.22 -4.32 -19.14
N ASP A 256 -22.15 -3.86 -18.31
CA ASP A 256 -23.57 -4.18 -18.38
C ASP A 256 -24.18 -3.81 -19.75
N ALA A 257 -23.86 -2.61 -20.26
CA ALA A 257 -24.30 -2.17 -21.58
C ALA A 257 -23.77 -3.06 -22.71
N GLN A 258 -22.50 -3.50 -22.64
CA GLN A 258 -21.91 -4.39 -23.64
C GLN A 258 -22.57 -5.79 -23.59
N ILE A 259 -22.84 -6.33 -22.39
CA ILE A 259 -23.56 -7.60 -22.20
C ILE A 259 -24.97 -7.52 -22.78
N LYS A 260 -25.71 -6.45 -22.50
CA LYS A 260 -27.06 -6.21 -23.05
C LYS A 260 -27.08 -6.04 -24.56
N ALA A 261 -25.98 -5.56 -25.14
CA ALA A 261 -25.79 -5.49 -26.58
C ALA A 261 -25.41 -6.85 -27.21
N GLY A 262 -25.33 -7.93 -26.42
CA GLY A 262 -25.06 -9.29 -26.90
C GLY A 262 -23.57 -9.57 -27.16
N LYS A 263 -22.65 -8.73 -26.68
CA LYS A 263 -21.21 -8.96 -26.86
C LYS A 263 -20.70 -10.08 -25.97
N THR A 264 -19.77 -10.87 -26.51
CA THR A 264 -19.06 -11.90 -25.75
C THR A 264 -18.04 -11.27 -24.77
N LYS A 265 -17.56 -12.05 -23.79
CA LYS A 265 -16.50 -11.62 -22.88
C LYS A 265 -15.25 -11.17 -23.64
N GLU A 266 -14.83 -11.95 -24.64
CA GLU A 266 -13.65 -11.67 -25.48
C GLU A 266 -13.79 -10.37 -26.29
N GLU A 267 -15.00 -10.01 -26.69
CA GLU A 267 -15.27 -8.73 -27.38
C GLU A 267 -15.22 -7.55 -26.40
N ILE A 268 -15.74 -7.73 -25.19
CA ILE A 268 -15.71 -6.70 -24.14
C ILE A 268 -14.28 -6.41 -23.70
N LEU A 269 -13.45 -7.44 -23.56
CA LEU A 269 -12.04 -7.31 -23.15
C LEU A 269 -11.14 -6.61 -24.19
N LYS A 270 -11.62 -6.38 -25.41
CA LYS A 270 -10.91 -5.58 -26.43
C LYS A 270 -11.06 -4.07 -26.21
N ALA A 271 -11.87 -3.64 -25.24
CA ALA A 271 -12.00 -2.22 -24.92
C ALA A 271 -10.68 -1.65 -24.40
N THR A 272 -10.32 -0.47 -24.87
CA THR A 272 -9.11 0.26 -24.48
C THR A 272 -9.39 1.42 -23.53
N GLU A 273 -10.67 1.71 -23.30
CA GLU A 273 -11.14 2.76 -22.38
C GLU A 273 -12.52 2.41 -21.82
N ILE A 274 -12.85 3.02 -20.70
CA ILE A 274 -14.18 2.93 -20.07
C ILE A 274 -14.87 4.28 -20.25
N ALA A 275 -15.99 4.29 -20.95
CA ALA A 275 -16.79 5.50 -21.16
C ALA A 275 -17.17 6.12 -19.80
N GLY A 276 -16.94 7.42 -19.64
CA GLY A 276 -17.18 8.15 -18.38
C GLY A 276 -16.04 8.08 -17.34
N ALA A 277 -14.90 7.42 -17.68
CA ALA A 277 -13.72 7.36 -16.84
C ALA A 277 -12.41 7.57 -17.65
N PRO A 278 -12.28 8.66 -18.42
CA PRO A 278 -11.19 8.86 -19.38
C PRO A 278 -9.81 9.08 -18.72
N GLU A 279 -9.76 9.30 -17.42
CA GLU A 279 -8.51 9.48 -16.68
C GLU A 279 -7.80 8.15 -16.39
N TRP A 280 -8.52 7.02 -16.41
CA TRP A 280 -7.95 5.68 -16.25
C TRP A 280 -7.49 5.16 -17.62
N LYS A 281 -6.18 5.21 -17.84
CA LYS A 281 -5.53 4.87 -19.11
C LYS A 281 -4.41 3.87 -18.90
N GLY A 282 -3.95 3.28 -19.99
CA GLY A 282 -2.80 2.38 -20.01
C GLY A 282 -3.17 0.92 -19.84
N ASP A 283 -2.15 0.13 -19.56
CA ASP A 283 -2.25 -1.33 -19.51
C ASP A 283 -3.06 -1.82 -18.29
N GLY A 284 -3.59 -3.03 -18.42
CA GLY A 284 -4.28 -3.73 -17.33
C GLY A 284 -5.78 -3.46 -17.24
N ILE A 285 -6.39 -2.80 -18.19
CA ILE A 285 -7.87 -2.59 -18.28
C ILE A 285 -8.64 -3.91 -18.39
N ASP A 286 -8.04 -4.94 -18.94
CA ASP A 286 -8.61 -6.29 -19.09
C ASP A 286 -8.99 -6.92 -17.73
N ARG A 287 -8.24 -6.62 -16.68
CA ARG A 287 -8.47 -7.13 -15.31
C ARG A 287 -9.80 -6.64 -14.72
N PRO A 288 -10.04 -5.31 -14.58
CA PRO A 288 -11.31 -4.82 -14.07
C PRO A 288 -12.49 -5.14 -15.00
N LEU A 289 -12.29 -5.20 -16.33
CA LEU A 289 -13.34 -5.63 -17.26
C LEU A 289 -13.73 -7.10 -17.02
N THR A 290 -12.75 -7.97 -16.82
CA THR A 290 -12.98 -9.38 -16.46
C THR A 290 -13.79 -9.50 -15.18
N ALA A 291 -13.36 -8.83 -14.11
CA ALA A 291 -14.01 -8.88 -12.81
C ALA A 291 -15.46 -8.34 -12.86
N ALA A 292 -15.68 -7.24 -13.59
CA ALA A 292 -17.01 -6.66 -13.76
C ALA A 292 -17.93 -7.60 -14.59
N TYR A 293 -17.42 -8.22 -15.64
CA TYR A 293 -18.17 -9.21 -16.40
C TYR A 293 -18.59 -10.40 -15.52
N GLU A 294 -17.67 -10.92 -14.73
CA GLU A 294 -17.94 -12.03 -13.80
C GLU A 294 -18.95 -11.65 -12.71
N GLU A 295 -18.84 -10.42 -12.14
CA GLU A 295 -19.81 -9.94 -11.14
C GLU A 295 -21.23 -9.81 -11.70
N LEU A 296 -21.37 -9.42 -12.98
CA LEU A 296 -22.66 -9.21 -13.62
C LEU A 296 -23.29 -10.49 -14.16
N THR A 297 -22.50 -11.52 -14.45
CA THR A 297 -22.98 -12.76 -15.10
C THR A 297 -22.98 -14.00 -14.20
N MET A 298 -22.11 -14.05 -13.18
CA MET A 298 -22.03 -15.16 -12.22
C MET A 298 -22.83 -14.78 -10.98
N LYS A 299 -23.99 -15.39 -10.80
CA LYS A 299 -24.85 -15.26 -9.60
C LYS A 299 -24.44 -16.29 -8.55
#